data_3ee894a6498a434a370276e625ef02bd
#
_entry.id   3ee894a6498a434a370276e625ef02bd
#
_cell.length_a   1.000
_cell.length_b   1.000
_cell.length_c   1.000
_cell.angle_alpha   90.00
_cell.angle_beta   90.00
_cell.angle_gamma   90.00
#
_symmetry.space_group_name_H-M   'P 1'
#
loop_
_entity.id
_entity.type
_entity.pdbx_description
1 polymer ?
#
loop_
_entity_poly.entity_id
_entity_poly.type
_entity_poly.pdbx_seq_one_letter_code
_entity_poly.pdbx_strand_id
1 'polypeptide(L)'
;KIILFANQKGGVGKTTICGLFSNYLSDTRNVSLLVIDADPQQTFASRRKDDSRRQKDIPYNVQSVTIKDPSSTRNIMLTLRGLAGTTIIDTPGSLTQEGMKELLANADYIVCPYHYDLNTIDSTRAFILAVLRLKQAYPQIKAQFIFVCNKYDVRVGKGSELQAWKIVDEFFKKYGILA
;
A
#
# COMPACT_ATOMS: atom_id res chain seq x y z
N LYS A 1 9.91 -6.73 8.46
CA LYS A 1 9.02 -5.57 8.33
C LYS A 1 7.81 -5.92 7.48
N ILE A 2 6.65 -5.31 7.78
CA ILE A 2 5.42 -5.47 6.99
C ILE A 2 4.99 -4.10 6.46
N ILE A 3 4.90 -3.99 5.12
CA ILE A 3 4.58 -2.76 4.40
C ILE A 3 3.30 -3.01 3.60
N LEU A 4 2.24 -2.24 3.85
CA LEU A 4 0.99 -2.30 3.09
C LEU A 4 0.96 -1.23 2.01
N PHE A 5 0.52 -1.58 0.81
CA PHE A 5 0.12 -0.61 -0.21
C PHE A 5 -1.40 -0.48 -0.19
N ALA A 6 -1.92 0.59 0.40
CA ALA A 6 -3.33 0.73 0.69
C ALA A 6 -3.86 2.14 0.36
N ASN A 7 -4.99 2.19 -0.31
CA ASN A 7 -5.84 3.37 -0.47
C ASN A 7 -7.24 2.90 -0.89
N GLN A 8 -8.27 3.61 -0.48
CA GLN A 8 -9.66 3.27 -0.80
C GLN A 8 -9.99 3.54 -2.28
N LYS A 9 -9.24 4.39 -2.97
CA LYS A 9 -9.46 4.72 -4.38
C LYS A 9 -8.86 3.66 -5.31
N GLY A 10 -9.66 3.18 -6.27
CA GLY A 10 -9.18 2.38 -7.38
C GLY A 10 -8.33 3.22 -8.37
N GLY A 11 -7.38 2.58 -9.06
CA GLY A 11 -6.59 3.23 -10.12
C GLY A 11 -5.50 4.21 -9.65
N VAL A 12 -5.28 4.41 -8.35
CA VAL A 12 -4.21 5.28 -7.82
C VAL A 12 -2.80 4.72 -8.01
N GLY A 13 -2.68 3.47 -8.42
CA GLY A 13 -1.40 2.83 -8.69
C GLY A 13 -0.86 1.97 -7.56
N LYS A 14 -1.69 1.50 -6.61
CA LYS A 14 -1.26 0.60 -5.52
C LYS A 14 -0.39 -0.55 -6.04
N THR A 15 -0.97 -1.42 -6.85
CA THR A 15 -0.30 -2.59 -7.44
C THR A 15 0.96 -2.22 -8.25
N THR A 16 0.89 -1.12 -9.02
CA THR A 16 2.02 -0.68 -9.85
C THR A 16 3.20 -0.21 -8.99
N ILE A 17 2.95 0.67 -8.01
CA ILE A 17 4.01 1.18 -7.12
C ILE A 17 4.51 0.06 -6.20
N CYS A 18 3.63 -0.83 -5.73
CA CYS A 18 4.00 -2.03 -5.01
C CYS A 18 5.02 -2.87 -5.79
N GLY A 19 4.79 -3.12 -7.07
CA GLY A 19 5.70 -3.85 -7.93
C GLY A 19 7.04 -3.14 -8.16
N LEU A 20 7.01 -1.84 -8.48
CA LEU A 20 8.22 -1.04 -8.69
C LEU A 20 9.07 -0.99 -7.42
N PHE A 21 8.44 -0.79 -6.27
CA PHE A 21 9.14 -0.74 -4.98
C PHE A 21 9.72 -2.11 -4.60
N SER A 22 8.99 -3.19 -4.88
CA SER A 22 9.48 -4.55 -4.64
C SER A 22 10.70 -4.87 -5.49
N ASN A 23 10.69 -4.50 -6.78
CA ASN A 23 11.84 -4.65 -7.66
C ASN A 23 13.05 -3.84 -7.15
N TYR A 24 12.81 -2.58 -6.77
CA TYR A 24 13.89 -1.73 -6.21
C TYR A 24 14.51 -2.33 -4.95
N LEU A 25 13.69 -2.81 -4.01
CA LEU A 25 14.21 -3.42 -2.78
C LEU A 25 15.00 -4.70 -3.06
N SER A 26 14.50 -5.55 -3.95
CA SER A 26 15.17 -6.80 -4.29
C SER A 26 16.44 -6.57 -5.10
N ASP A 27 16.34 -5.86 -6.22
CA ASP A 27 17.42 -5.76 -7.20
C ASP A 27 18.51 -4.76 -6.79
N THR A 28 18.10 -3.63 -6.17
CA THR A 28 19.03 -2.56 -5.84
C THR A 28 19.52 -2.62 -4.41
N ARG A 29 18.66 -3.07 -3.48
CA ARG A 29 18.96 -3.07 -2.05
C ARG A 29 19.24 -4.46 -1.49
N ASN A 30 19.13 -5.54 -2.29
CA ASN A 30 19.32 -6.93 -1.91
C ASN A 30 18.52 -7.34 -0.66
N VAL A 31 17.29 -6.82 -0.53
CA VAL A 31 16.42 -7.12 0.61
C VAL A 31 15.72 -8.46 0.37
N SER A 32 15.81 -9.36 1.34
CA SER A 32 14.97 -10.58 1.33
C SER A 32 13.50 -10.20 1.42
N LEU A 33 12.74 -10.53 0.38
CA LEU A 33 11.40 -10.01 0.13
C LEU A 33 10.38 -11.11 -0.14
N LEU A 34 9.21 -10.99 0.48
CA LEU A 34 7.99 -11.71 0.15
C LEU A 34 6.91 -10.70 -0.22
N VAL A 35 6.26 -10.87 -1.37
CA VAL A 35 5.11 -10.06 -1.77
C VAL A 35 3.83 -10.89 -1.63
N ILE A 36 2.84 -10.32 -0.97
CA ILE A 36 1.49 -10.88 -0.83
C ILE A 36 0.53 -10.05 -1.68
N ASP A 37 -0.12 -10.69 -2.63
CA ASP A 37 -1.24 -10.13 -3.37
C ASP A 37 -2.53 -10.49 -2.64
N ALA A 38 -3.07 -9.54 -1.89
CA ALA A 38 -4.29 -9.69 -1.12
C ALA A 38 -5.53 -9.08 -1.82
N ASP A 39 -5.34 -8.49 -3.02
CA ASP A 39 -6.46 -7.98 -3.83
C ASP A 39 -7.23 -9.16 -4.45
N PRO A 40 -8.56 -9.22 -4.37
CA PRO A 40 -9.36 -10.27 -5.00
C PRO A 40 -9.14 -10.40 -6.52
N GLN A 41 -8.71 -9.34 -7.18
CA GLN A 41 -8.38 -9.35 -8.62
C GLN A 41 -7.07 -10.07 -8.92
N GLN A 42 -6.20 -10.26 -7.93
CA GLN A 42 -4.91 -10.94 -8.05
C GLN A 42 -4.06 -10.44 -9.24
N THR A 43 -4.13 -9.15 -9.50
CA THR A 43 -3.46 -8.53 -10.66
C THR A 43 -1.94 -8.63 -10.55
N PHE A 44 -1.40 -8.48 -9.35
CA PHE A 44 0.05 -8.58 -9.12
C PHE A 44 0.55 -10.00 -9.39
N ALA A 45 -0.09 -10.98 -8.77
CA ALA A 45 0.29 -12.39 -8.91
C ALA A 45 0.13 -12.90 -10.35
N SER A 46 -0.92 -12.46 -11.07
CA SER A 46 -1.11 -12.79 -12.48
C SER A 46 0.03 -12.25 -13.34
N ARG A 47 0.38 -10.97 -13.20
CA ARG A 47 1.51 -10.36 -13.93
C ARG A 47 2.82 -11.07 -13.62
N ARG A 48 3.07 -11.42 -12.37
CA ARG A 48 4.28 -12.15 -11.97
C ARG A 48 4.36 -13.53 -12.61
N LYS A 49 3.25 -14.25 -12.77
CA LYS A 49 3.23 -15.53 -13.51
C LYS A 49 3.61 -15.34 -14.99
N ASP A 50 3.19 -14.25 -15.60
CA ASP A 50 3.55 -13.94 -16.99
C ASP A 50 5.02 -13.55 -17.12
N ASP A 51 5.55 -12.79 -16.16
CA ASP A 51 6.98 -12.44 -16.11
C ASP A 51 7.86 -13.70 -15.93
N SER A 52 7.45 -14.61 -15.05
CA SER A 52 8.19 -15.85 -14.79
C SER A 52 8.27 -16.80 -15.99
N ARG A 53 7.33 -16.70 -16.93
CA ARG A 53 7.37 -17.43 -18.20
C ARG A 53 8.38 -16.83 -19.18
N ARG A 54 8.74 -15.56 -19.01
CA ARG A 54 9.63 -14.80 -19.91
C ARG A 54 11.05 -14.66 -19.36
N GLN A 55 11.22 -14.65 -18.03
CA GLN A 55 12.50 -14.49 -17.35
C GLN A 55 12.79 -15.70 -16.47
N LYS A 56 14.07 -16.15 -16.47
CA LYS A 56 14.49 -17.28 -15.64
C LYS A 56 14.72 -16.91 -14.19
N ASP A 57 15.13 -15.69 -13.90
CA ASP A 57 15.47 -15.23 -12.55
C ASP A 57 14.38 -14.29 -12.01
N ILE A 58 13.67 -14.76 -10.99
CA ILE A 58 12.67 -13.97 -10.28
C ILE A 58 13.27 -13.58 -8.92
N PRO A 59 13.47 -12.27 -8.67
CA PRO A 59 14.23 -11.83 -7.50
C PRO A 59 13.50 -12.01 -6.17
N TYR A 60 12.19 -12.26 -6.15
CA TYR A 60 11.39 -12.48 -4.94
C TYR A 60 10.11 -13.28 -5.22
N ASN A 61 9.58 -13.90 -4.18
CA ASN A 61 8.34 -14.68 -4.25
C ASN A 61 7.11 -13.78 -4.16
N VAL A 62 6.07 -14.14 -4.94
CA VAL A 62 4.74 -13.53 -4.88
C VAL A 62 3.72 -14.61 -4.56
N GLN A 63 2.91 -14.39 -3.51
CA GLN A 63 1.86 -15.30 -3.10
C GLN A 63 0.51 -14.57 -3.09
N SER A 64 -0.51 -15.20 -3.66
CA SER A 64 -1.89 -14.71 -3.53
C SER A 64 -2.49 -15.22 -2.24
N VAL A 65 -3.13 -14.31 -1.50
CA VAL A 65 -3.83 -14.64 -0.26
C VAL A 65 -5.23 -14.05 -0.30
N THR A 66 -6.22 -14.87 -0.07
CA THR A 66 -7.61 -14.37 0.05
C THR A 66 -7.88 -13.97 1.49
N ILE A 67 -8.23 -12.72 1.70
CA ILE A 67 -8.67 -12.18 2.98
C ILE A 67 -10.17 -12.43 3.09
N LYS A 68 -10.59 -13.34 3.98
CA LYS A 68 -11.99 -13.77 4.10
C LYS A 68 -12.63 -13.28 5.39
N ASP A 69 -11.92 -13.41 6.50
CA ASP A 69 -12.44 -13.12 7.83
C ASP A 69 -11.30 -12.64 8.75
N PRO A 70 -11.65 -11.97 9.88
CA PRO A 70 -10.64 -11.42 10.79
C PRO A 70 -9.72 -12.47 11.40
N SER A 71 -10.22 -13.66 11.72
CA SER A 71 -9.46 -14.70 12.41
C SER A 71 -8.37 -15.29 11.52
N SER A 72 -8.74 -15.71 10.29
CA SER A 72 -7.77 -16.22 9.32
C SER A 72 -6.75 -15.17 8.92
N THR A 73 -7.17 -13.91 8.73
CA THR A 73 -6.29 -12.81 8.40
C THR A 73 -5.28 -12.53 9.52
N ARG A 74 -5.73 -12.56 10.78
CA ARG A 74 -4.83 -12.42 11.93
C ARG A 74 -3.76 -13.52 11.95
N ASN A 75 -4.13 -14.78 11.72
CA ASN A 75 -3.19 -15.90 11.69
C ASN A 75 -2.15 -15.73 10.57
N ILE A 76 -2.58 -15.30 9.38
CA ILE A 76 -1.68 -14.96 8.28
C ILE A 76 -0.69 -13.87 8.73
N MET A 77 -1.18 -12.77 9.31
CA MET A 77 -0.32 -11.67 9.73
C MET A 77 0.67 -12.08 10.83
N LEU A 78 0.28 -12.93 11.76
CA LEU A 78 1.18 -13.48 12.77
C LEU A 78 2.28 -14.34 12.12
N THR A 79 1.94 -15.18 11.16
CA THR A 79 2.91 -15.96 10.39
C THR A 79 3.90 -15.06 9.66
N LEU A 80 3.39 -14.05 8.93
CA LEU A 80 4.22 -13.09 8.21
C LEU A 80 5.14 -12.28 9.14
N ARG A 81 4.66 -11.95 10.34
CA ARG A 81 5.45 -11.24 11.36
C ARG A 81 6.63 -12.07 11.87
N GLY A 82 6.50 -13.40 11.89
CA GLY A 82 7.57 -14.33 12.26
C GLY A 82 8.64 -14.54 11.18
N LEU A 83 8.40 -14.12 9.94
CA LEU A 83 9.36 -14.28 8.86
C LEU A 83 10.52 -13.29 8.96
N ALA A 84 11.72 -13.76 8.63
CA ALA A 84 12.85 -12.87 8.42
C ALA A 84 12.68 -12.05 7.12
N GLY A 85 13.19 -10.82 7.09
CA GLY A 85 13.14 -9.95 5.92
C GLY A 85 11.97 -8.98 5.90
N THR A 86 11.51 -8.65 4.69
CA THR A 86 10.42 -7.69 4.46
C THR A 86 9.27 -8.34 3.73
N THR A 87 8.06 -8.16 4.24
CA THR A 87 6.83 -8.54 3.54
C THR A 87 6.15 -7.29 3.02
N ILE A 88 5.81 -7.29 1.74
CA ILE A 88 5.01 -6.25 1.09
C ILE A 88 3.64 -6.84 0.77
N ILE A 89 2.58 -6.08 1.05
CA ILE A 89 1.21 -6.53 0.83
C ILE A 89 0.49 -5.52 -0.07
N ASP A 90 0.09 -5.96 -1.26
CA ASP A 90 -0.84 -5.23 -2.13
C ASP A 90 -2.27 -5.50 -1.64
N THR A 91 -2.94 -4.46 -1.15
CA THR A 91 -4.22 -4.62 -0.45
C THR A 91 -5.42 -4.39 -1.37
N PRO A 92 -6.58 -4.95 -1.02
CA PRO A 92 -7.84 -4.58 -1.65
C PRO A 92 -8.09 -3.07 -1.67
N GLY A 93 -8.87 -2.61 -2.64
CA GLY A 93 -9.26 -1.21 -2.76
C GLY A 93 -10.38 -0.77 -1.79
N SER A 94 -10.81 -1.62 -0.86
CA SER A 94 -11.89 -1.33 0.08
C SER A 94 -11.47 -1.55 1.53
N LEU A 95 -11.73 -0.54 2.37
CA LEU A 95 -11.56 -0.65 3.83
C LEU A 95 -12.63 -1.50 4.51
N THR A 96 -13.77 -1.68 3.85
CA THR A 96 -14.91 -2.43 4.41
C THR A 96 -14.76 -3.94 4.23
N GLN A 97 -13.74 -4.38 3.49
CA GLN A 97 -13.47 -5.80 3.35
C GLN A 97 -13.07 -6.40 4.71
N GLU A 98 -13.67 -7.52 5.05
CA GLU A 98 -13.32 -8.25 6.26
C GLU A 98 -11.83 -8.58 6.27
N GLY A 99 -11.20 -8.48 7.44
CA GLY A 99 -9.76 -8.69 7.60
C GLY A 99 -8.87 -7.47 7.32
N MET A 100 -9.38 -6.39 6.71
CA MET A 100 -8.57 -5.18 6.47
C MET A 100 -8.04 -4.56 7.77
N LYS A 101 -8.82 -4.59 8.84
CA LYS A 101 -8.40 -4.10 10.15
C LYS A 101 -7.20 -4.88 10.67
N GLU A 102 -7.18 -6.18 10.51
CA GLU A 102 -6.09 -7.06 10.91
C GLU A 102 -4.82 -6.79 10.11
N LEU A 103 -4.93 -6.51 8.80
CA LEU A 103 -3.80 -6.06 7.99
C LEU A 103 -3.23 -4.76 8.54
N LEU A 104 -4.07 -3.74 8.73
CA LEU A 104 -3.67 -2.42 9.22
C LEU A 104 -3.08 -2.49 10.64
N ALA A 105 -3.64 -3.35 11.52
CA ALA A 105 -3.18 -3.52 12.89
C ALA A 105 -1.77 -4.13 13.00
N ASN A 106 -1.37 -4.90 12.00
CA ASN A 106 -0.10 -5.61 11.98
C ASN A 106 0.92 -5.02 11.01
N ALA A 107 0.64 -3.89 10.38
CA ALA A 107 1.58 -3.20 9.51
C ALA A 107 2.60 -2.37 10.29
N ASP A 108 3.81 -2.25 9.75
CA ASP A 108 4.80 -1.26 10.19
C ASP A 108 4.63 0.05 9.41
N TYR A 109 4.31 -0.06 8.10
CA TYR A 109 4.11 1.08 7.21
C TYR A 109 2.87 0.88 6.33
N ILE A 110 2.19 1.99 6.03
CA ILE A 110 1.09 2.06 5.08
C ILE A 110 1.50 3.03 3.99
N VAL A 111 1.90 2.51 2.83
CA VAL A 111 2.18 3.32 1.64
C VAL A 111 0.86 3.63 0.95
N CYS A 112 0.57 4.91 0.81
CA CYS A 112 -0.69 5.42 0.33
C CYS A 112 -0.48 6.23 -0.96
N PRO A 113 -0.55 5.60 -2.14
CA PRO A 113 -0.46 6.32 -3.40
C PRO A 113 -1.68 7.21 -3.63
N TYR A 114 -1.46 8.42 -4.15
CA TYR A 114 -2.53 9.36 -4.51
C TYR A 114 -2.16 10.14 -5.77
N HIS A 115 -3.11 10.88 -6.33
CA HIS A 115 -2.88 11.88 -7.38
C HIS A 115 -3.49 13.21 -6.95
N TYR A 116 -3.10 14.30 -7.62
CA TYR A 116 -3.67 15.62 -7.37
C TYR A 116 -5.02 15.87 -8.07
N ASP A 117 -5.86 14.84 -8.22
CA ASP A 117 -7.26 15.02 -8.58
C ASP A 117 -8.15 15.00 -7.33
N LEU A 118 -9.23 15.80 -7.34
CA LEU A 118 -10.10 15.98 -6.19
C LEU A 118 -10.67 14.66 -5.65
N ASN A 119 -11.11 13.78 -6.54
CA ASN A 119 -11.70 12.50 -6.14
C ASN A 119 -10.68 11.61 -5.40
N THR A 120 -9.43 11.62 -5.86
CA THR A 120 -8.36 10.85 -5.22
C THR A 120 -7.96 11.46 -3.88
N ILE A 121 -7.87 12.79 -3.81
CA ILE A 121 -7.57 13.51 -2.56
C ILE A 121 -8.63 13.22 -1.52
N ASP A 122 -9.91 13.36 -1.85
CA ASP A 122 -11.02 13.13 -0.92
C ASP A 122 -11.09 11.67 -0.45
N SER A 123 -10.90 10.72 -1.37
CA SER A 123 -10.83 9.30 -1.02
C SER A 123 -9.64 8.99 -0.11
N THR A 124 -8.48 9.60 -0.36
CA THR A 124 -7.28 9.43 0.47
C THR A 124 -7.48 10.04 1.85
N ARG A 125 -8.11 11.22 1.95
CA ARG A 125 -8.48 11.84 3.24
C ARG A 125 -9.44 10.94 4.04
N ALA A 126 -10.47 10.41 3.39
CA ALA A 126 -11.41 9.47 4.01
C ALA A 126 -10.70 8.22 4.53
N PHE A 127 -9.77 7.66 3.74
CA PHE A 127 -8.93 6.54 4.14
C PHE A 127 -8.09 6.85 5.38
N ILE A 128 -7.39 7.99 5.40
CA ILE A 128 -6.59 8.43 6.55
C ILE A 128 -7.47 8.54 7.80
N LEU A 129 -8.61 9.22 7.71
CA LEU A 129 -9.52 9.41 8.84
C LEU A 129 -10.06 8.07 9.37
N ALA A 130 -10.37 7.13 8.50
CA ALA A 130 -10.80 5.79 8.91
C ALA A 130 -9.69 5.04 9.67
N VAL A 131 -8.45 5.08 9.16
CA VAL A 131 -7.31 4.45 9.86
C VAL A 131 -6.98 5.15 11.17
N LEU A 132 -7.10 6.48 11.26
CA LEU A 132 -6.92 7.21 12.51
C LEU A 132 -7.98 6.84 13.57
N ARG A 133 -9.25 6.68 13.18
CA ARG A 133 -10.30 6.16 14.07
C ARG A 133 -9.98 4.75 14.56
N LEU A 134 -9.48 3.89 13.68
CA LEU A 134 -9.01 2.55 14.06
C LEU A 134 -7.85 2.62 15.05
N LYS A 135 -6.88 3.52 14.85
CA LYS A 135 -5.77 3.73 15.80
C LYS A 135 -6.24 4.20 17.17
N GLN A 136 -7.26 5.07 17.23
CA GLN A 136 -7.85 5.49 18.50
C GLN A 136 -8.55 4.34 19.24
N ALA A 137 -9.31 3.52 18.51
CA ALA A 137 -9.99 2.36 19.09
C ALA A 137 -9.04 1.19 19.42
N TYR A 138 -7.91 1.11 18.72
CA TYR A 138 -6.92 0.03 18.83
C TYR A 138 -5.51 0.63 18.89
N PRO A 139 -5.02 1.06 20.08
CA PRO A 139 -3.72 1.73 20.26
C PRO A 139 -2.50 0.89 19.85
N GLN A 140 -2.66 -0.42 19.70
CA GLN A 140 -1.63 -1.31 19.16
C GLN A 140 -1.33 -1.08 17.68
N ILE A 141 -2.19 -0.36 16.92
CA ILE A 141 -1.95 -0.03 15.52
C ILE A 141 -0.93 1.11 15.46
N LYS A 142 0.34 0.76 15.23
CA LYS A 142 1.48 1.72 15.20
C LYS A 142 1.97 2.05 13.79
N ALA A 143 1.31 1.54 12.75
CA ALA A 143 1.71 1.76 11.37
C ALA A 143 1.92 3.25 11.05
N GLN A 144 3.01 3.58 10.36
CA GLN A 144 3.28 4.93 9.86
C GLN A 144 2.76 5.07 8.44
N PHE A 145 2.17 6.22 8.10
CA PHE A 145 1.81 6.55 6.73
C PHE A 145 3.01 7.04 5.94
N ILE A 146 3.09 6.61 4.68
CA ILE A 146 3.97 7.15 3.65
C ILE A 146 3.08 7.51 2.46
N PHE A 147 2.96 8.79 2.14
CA PHE A 147 2.16 9.27 1.02
C PHE A 147 3.04 9.41 -0.21
N VAL A 148 2.60 8.83 -1.33
CA VAL A 148 3.34 8.86 -2.60
C VAL A 148 2.47 9.49 -3.67
N CYS A 149 2.87 10.68 -4.14
CA CYS A 149 2.21 11.29 -5.29
C CYS A 149 2.56 10.51 -6.56
N ASN A 150 1.54 9.91 -7.18
CA ASN A 150 1.67 9.16 -8.43
C ASN A 150 1.08 9.96 -9.60
N LYS A 151 1.51 9.66 -10.81
CA LYS A 151 1.06 10.33 -12.04
C LYS A 151 1.23 11.86 -12.00
N TYR A 152 2.30 12.32 -11.34
CA TYR A 152 2.66 13.73 -11.34
C TYR A 152 3.25 14.13 -12.70
N ASP A 153 2.65 15.12 -13.35
CA ASP A 153 3.19 15.73 -14.56
C ASP A 153 3.57 17.18 -14.27
N VAL A 154 4.86 17.48 -14.31
CA VAL A 154 5.40 18.82 -14.03
C VAL A 154 4.90 19.92 -14.97
N ARG A 155 4.32 19.52 -16.12
CA ARG A 155 3.73 20.44 -17.11
C ARG A 155 2.29 20.84 -16.76
N VAL A 156 1.65 20.09 -15.84
CA VAL A 156 0.29 20.30 -15.37
C VAL A 156 0.31 21.05 -14.05
N GLY A 157 -0.67 21.90 -13.87
CA GLY A 157 -0.81 22.73 -12.66
C GLY A 157 -0.33 24.14 -12.90
N LYS A 158 -1.26 25.11 -12.78
CA LYS A 158 -0.98 26.53 -12.90
C LYS A 158 -1.49 27.27 -11.66
N GLY A 159 -0.73 28.26 -11.22
CA GLY A 159 -1.16 29.23 -10.20
C GLY A 159 -1.96 28.64 -9.03
N SER A 160 -3.29 28.74 -9.11
CA SER A 160 -4.21 28.27 -8.08
C SER A 160 -4.18 26.75 -7.83
N GLU A 161 -3.93 25.95 -8.86
CA GLU A 161 -3.82 24.48 -8.72
C GLU A 161 -2.58 24.10 -7.91
N LEU A 162 -1.43 24.74 -8.18
CA LEU A 162 -0.20 24.52 -7.42
C LEU A 162 -0.35 24.93 -5.95
N GLN A 163 -1.12 25.98 -5.66
CA GLN A 163 -1.43 26.36 -4.29
C GLN A 163 -2.31 25.31 -3.61
N ALA A 164 -3.33 24.78 -4.29
CA ALA A 164 -4.16 23.71 -3.78
C ALA A 164 -3.34 22.42 -3.49
N TRP A 165 -2.40 22.06 -4.37
CA TRP A 165 -1.52 20.91 -4.17
C TRP A 165 -0.62 21.08 -2.93
N LYS A 166 -0.07 22.28 -2.71
CA LYS A 166 0.71 22.57 -1.49
C LYS A 166 -0.13 22.39 -0.22
N ILE A 167 -1.40 22.81 -0.24
CA ILE A 167 -2.32 22.61 0.90
C ILE A 167 -2.55 21.12 1.16
N VAL A 168 -2.70 20.32 0.09
CA VAL A 168 -2.84 18.86 0.18
C VAL A 168 -1.58 18.22 0.78
N ASP A 169 -0.40 18.63 0.31
CA ASP A 169 0.88 18.14 0.82
C ASP A 169 1.07 18.46 2.29
N GLU A 170 0.78 19.70 2.70
CA GLU A 170 0.83 20.10 4.11
C GLU A 170 -0.18 19.32 4.98
N PHE A 171 -1.35 19.01 4.42
CA PHE A 171 -2.31 18.14 5.10
C PHE A 171 -1.73 16.73 5.31
N PHE A 172 -1.15 16.11 4.26
CA PHE A 172 -0.61 14.75 4.38
C PHE A 172 0.61 14.68 5.30
N LYS A 173 1.49 15.68 5.28
CA LYS A 173 2.64 15.79 6.20
C LYS A 173 2.26 15.74 7.68
N LYS A 174 1.05 16.18 8.04
CA LYS A 174 0.55 16.08 9.43
C LYS A 174 0.33 14.64 9.90
N TYR A 175 0.12 13.71 8.98
CA TYR A 175 -0.26 12.32 9.30
C TYR A 175 0.82 11.30 8.94
N GLY A 176 1.82 11.68 8.15
CA GLY A 176 2.87 10.77 7.74
C GLY A 176 3.99 11.43 6.95
N ILE A 177 4.80 10.61 6.33
CA ILE A 177 5.90 11.04 5.46
C ILE A 177 5.35 11.26 4.06
N LEU A 178 5.66 12.40 3.45
CA LEU A 178 5.42 12.68 2.04
C LEU A 178 6.68 12.33 1.26
N ALA A 179 6.56 11.40 0.28
CA ALA A 179 7.64 10.92 -0.57
C ALA A 179 7.38 11.26 -2.04
#